data_64719db6bc0e36435bd595378e112993
#
_entry.id   64719db6bc0e36435bd595378e112993
#
_cell.length_a   1.000
_cell.length_b   1.000
_cell.length_c   1.000
_cell.angle_alpha   90.00
_cell.angle_beta   90.00
_cell.angle_gamma   90.00
#
_symmetry.space_group_name_H-M   'P 1'
#
loop_
_entity.id
_entity.type
_entity.pdbx_description
1 polymer ?
#
loop_
_entity_poly.entity_id
_entity_poly.type
_entity_poly.pdbx_seq_one_letter_code
_entity_poly.pdbx_strand_id
1 'polypeptide(L)'
;MNLQSSDFELFGLQDRFEQDPATLDQRWKDLQREVHPDRFAAQGGAAQRLAMQWSSRINQAYQRLRDPLKRAAYLCELRGAPTEAENNTAMTPAFLMQQIAWREALDDAQGAADLAPLEQQVRASRDAALRDCARRLDEQNDAPGAVRQVRALMFIQRFDADLQARQDWFEAQQQEKQGL
;
A
#
# COMPACT_ATOMS: atom_id res chain seq x y z
N MET A 1 -20.87 -6.38 15.16
CA MET A 1 -19.73 -5.57 14.70
C MET A 1 -19.37 -4.55 15.77
N ASN A 2 -18.08 -4.34 16.02
CA ASN A 2 -17.58 -3.30 16.93
C ASN A 2 -16.71 -2.32 16.11
N LEU A 3 -16.97 -1.00 16.22
CA LEU A 3 -16.21 0.04 15.50
C LEU A 3 -14.73 0.11 15.92
N GLN A 4 -14.40 -0.43 17.10
CA GLN A 4 -13.03 -0.47 17.64
C GLN A 4 -12.28 -1.76 17.28
N SER A 5 -12.94 -2.74 16.64
CA SER A 5 -12.26 -3.94 16.16
C SER A 5 -11.17 -3.60 15.15
N SER A 6 -10.08 -4.41 15.14
CA SER A 6 -9.07 -4.31 14.10
C SER A 6 -9.71 -4.53 12.72
N ASP A 7 -9.00 -4.08 11.66
CA ASP A 7 -9.50 -4.29 10.30
C ASP A 7 -9.59 -5.78 9.96
N PHE A 8 -8.65 -6.59 10.46
CA PHE A 8 -8.66 -8.04 10.29
C PHE A 8 -9.85 -8.69 11.00
N GLU A 9 -10.10 -8.32 12.25
CA GLU A 9 -11.27 -8.80 13.01
C GLU A 9 -12.59 -8.40 12.32
N LEU A 10 -12.68 -7.16 11.83
CA LEU A 10 -13.85 -6.67 11.10
C LEU A 10 -14.15 -7.51 9.87
N PHE A 11 -13.12 -7.96 9.17
CA PHE A 11 -13.23 -8.79 7.96
C PHE A 11 -13.27 -10.30 8.27
N GLY A 12 -13.12 -10.71 9.54
CA GLY A 12 -13.02 -12.11 9.93
C GLY A 12 -11.80 -12.82 9.32
N LEU A 13 -10.69 -12.09 9.23
CA LEU A 13 -9.41 -12.55 8.69
C LEU A 13 -8.39 -12.73 9.82
N GLN A 14 -7.38 -13.53 9.57
CA GLN A 14 -6.23 -13.63 10.46
C GLN A 14 -5.33 -12.41 10.32
N ASP A 15 -4.69 -11.99 11.43
CA ASP A 15 -3.73 -10.88 11.49
C ASP A 15 -2.40 -11.27 10.84
N ARG A 16 -2.42 -11.43 9.49
CA ARG A 16 -1.28 -11.86 8.68
C ARG A 16 -1.06 -10.90 7.52
N PHE A 17 0.19 -10.83 7.08
CA PHE A 17 0.54 -10.06 5.90
C PHE A 17 0.01 -10.71 4.62
N GLU A 18 0.21 -12.03 4.46
CA GLU A 18 -0.33 -12.75 3.31
C GLU A 18 -1.84 -12.91 3.44
N GLN A 19 -2.57 -12.32 2.49
CA GLN A 19 -4.02 -12.40 2.38
C GLN A 19 -4.41 -12.83 0.97
N ASP A 20 -5.44 -13.64 0.85
CA ASP A 20 -6.04 -13.97 -0.44
C ASP A 20 -6.92 -12.81 -0.93
N PRO A 21 -6.57 -12.16 -2.08
CA PRO A 21 -7.33 -11.03 -2.60
C PRO A 21 -8.80 -11.36 -2.88
N ALA A 22 -9.10 -12.56 -3.36
CA ALA A 22 -10.46 -12.96 -3.68
C ALA A 22 -11.32 -13.08 -2.41
N THR A 23 -10.76 -13.65 -1.34
CA THR A 23 -11.41 -13.72 -0.02
C THR A 23 -11.65 -12.33 0.53
N LEU A 24 -10.68 -11.42 0.45
CA LEU A 24 -10.81 -10.04 0.93
C LEU A 24 -11.92 -9.29 0.16
N ASP A 25 -11.94 -9.40 -1.18
CA ASP A 25 -12.95 -8.79 -2.03
C ASP A 25 -14.35 -9.33 -1.72
N GLN A 26 -14.48 -10.63 -1.48
CA GLN A 26 -15.77 -11.24 -1.13
C GLN A 26 -16.27 -10.76 0.23
N ARG A 27 -15.39 -10.72 1.24
CA ARG A 27 -15.72 -10.21 2.58
C ARG A 27 -16.18 -8.75 2.54
N TRP A 28 -15.49 -7.92 1.77
CA TRP A 28 -15.89 -6.53 1.56
C TRP A 28 -17.30 -6.42 0.98
N LYS A 29 -17.62 -7.17 -0.08
CA LYS A 29 -18.95 -7.18 -0.70
C LYS A 29 -20.03 -7.61 0.29
N ASP A 30 -19.77 -8.63 1.07
CA ASP A 30 -20.74 -9.16 2.05
C ASP A 30 -21.00 -8.14 3.16
N LEU A 31 -19.95 -7.56 3.74
CA LEU A 31 -20.06 -6.50 4.75
C LEU A 31 -20.81 -5.27 4.22
N GLN A 32 -20.52 -4.82 3.00
CA GLN A 32 -21.22 -3.69 2.39
C GLN A 32 -22.72 -3.98 2.20
N ARG A 33 -23.10 -5.20 1.82
CA ARG A 33 -24.52 -5.58 1.74
C ARG A 33 -25.20 -5.55 3.10
N GLU A 34 -24.51 -5.97 4.17
CA GLU A 34 -25.08 -5.98 5.53
C GLU A 34 -25.38 -4.56 6.02
N VAL A 35 -24.52 -3.58 5.71
CA VAL A 35 -24.62 -2.20 6.21
C VAL A 35 -25.20 -1.22 5.20
N HIS A 36 -25.74 -1.70 4.06
CA HIS A 36 -26.23 -0.81 3.01
C HIS A 36 -27.32 0.14 3.54
N PRO A 37 -27.17 1.48 3.36
CA PRO A 37 -28.13 2.46 3.96
C PRO A 37 -29.59 2.23 3.58
N ASP A 38 -29.87 1.72 2.37
CA ASP A 38 -31.24 1.43 1.90
C ASP A 38 -31.95 0.37 2.75
N ARG A 39 -31.21 -0.57 3.34
CA ARG A 39 -31.78 -1.57 4.25
C ARG A 39 -32.29 -0.96 5.56
N PHE A 40 -31.83 0.22 5.89
CA PHE A 40 -32.16 0.95 7.11
C PHE A 40 -33.09 2.15 6.87
N ALA A 41 -33.51 2.37 5.61
CA ALA A 41 -34.34 3.51 5.23
C ALA A 41 -35.66 3.58 6.05
N ALA A 42 -36.29 2.43 6.33
CA ALA A 42 -37.52 2.34 7.12
C ALA A 42 -37.29 2.47 8.64
N GLN A 43 -36.04 2.42 9.12
CA GLN A 43 -35.71 2.43 10.56
C GLN A 43 -35.38 3.83 11.09
N GLY A 44 -35.48 4.86 10.24
CA GLY A 44 -35.27 6.27 10.59
C GLY A 44 -33.83 6.76 10.43
N GLY A 45 -33.66 8.08 10.50
CA GLY A 45 -32.41 8.75 10.15
C GLY A 45 -31.20 8.41 11.04
N ALA A 46 -31.42 7.99 12.28
CA ALA A 46 -30.32 7.54 13.15
C ALA A 46 -29.71 6.22 12.66
N ALA A 47 -30.55 5.26 12.26
CA ALA A 47 -30.13 3.98 11.73
C ALA A 47 -29.39 4.15 10.39
N GLN A 48 -29.88 5.03 9.53
CA GLN A 48 -29.19 5.36 8.27
C GLN A 48 -27.82 5.98 8.49
N ARG A 49 -27.68 6.92 9.44
CA ARG A 49 -26.38 7.53 9.77
C ARG A 49 -25.39 6.48 10.28
N LEU A 50 -25.83 5.56 11.13
CA LEU A 50 -25.00 4.48 11.63
C LEU A 50 -24.57 3.54 10.49
N ALA A 51 -25.46 3.22 9.56
CA ALA A 51 -25.15 2.43 8.38
C ALA A 51 -24.10 3.10 7.50
N MET A 52 -24.18 4.42 7.30
CA MET A 52 -23.16 5.20 6.57
C MET A 52 -21.78 5.18 7.27
N GLN A 53 -21.75 5.30 8.62
CA GLN A 53 -20.51 5.20 9.38
C GLN A 53 -19.85 3.83 9.22
N TRP A 54 -20.64 2.75 9.28
CA TRP A 54 -20.16 1.40 9.05
C TRP A 54 -19.64 1.21 7.62
N SER A 55 -20.38 1.68 6.60
CA SER A 55 -19.94 1.61 5.22
C SER A 55 -18.61 2.32 4.99
N SER A 56 -18.44 3.52 5.57
CA SER A 56 -17.17 4.26 5.53
C SER A 56 -16.05 3.48 6.23
N ARG A 57 -16.30 2.95 7.43
CA ARG A 57 -15.33 2.17 8.22
C ARG A 57 -14.87 0.91 7.47
N ILE A 58 -15.81 0.18 6.85
CA ILE A 58 -15.54 -1.02 6.04
C ILE A 58 -14.69 -0.65 4.81
N ASN A 59 -15.01 0.45 4.12
CA ASN A 59 -14.22 0.90 2.98
C ASN A 59 -12.79 1.28 3.37
N GLN A 60 -12.60 1.99 4.48
CA GLN A 60 -11.26 2.32 5.00
C GLN A 60 -10.45 1.06 5.33
N ALA A 61 -11.06 0.10 6.02
CA ALA A 61 -10.44 -1.17 6.33
C ALA A 61 -10.05 -1.95 5.06
N TYR A 62 -10.95 -2.03 4.09
CA TYR A 62 -10.69 -2.68 2.81
C TYR A 62 -9.50 -2.05 2.08
N GLN A 63 -9.47 -0.72 1.94
CA GLN A 63 -8.36 -0.02 1.28
C GLN A 63 -7.02 -0.25 1.99
N ARG A 64 -7.03 -0.36 3.31
CA ARG A 64 -5.83 -0.65 4.10
C ARG A 64 -5.38 -2.10 3.93
N LEU A 65 -6.30 -3.05 3.99
CA LEU A 65 -5.99 -4.47 3.87
C LEU A 65 -5.65 -4.90 2.45
N ARG A 66 -6.22 -4.25 1.43
CA ARG A 66 -5.96 -4.55 0.02
C ARG A 66 -4.56 -4.13 -0.43
N ASP A 67 -4.10 -3.00 0.05
CA ASP A 67 -2.77 -2.46 -0.28
C ASP A 67 -1.68 -3.15 0.56
N PRO A 68 -0.72 -3.87 -0.04
CA PRO A 68 0.31 -4.59 0.72
C PRO A 68 1.15 -3.68 1.62
N LEU A 69 1.49 -2.45 1.18
CA LEU A 69 2.27 -1.51 1.98
C LEU A 69 1.47 -1.04 3.20
N LYS A 70 0.21 -0.64 3.00
CA LYS A 70 -0.66 -0.18 4.09
C LYS A 70 -0.96 -1.31 5.07
N ARG A 71 -1.14 -2.54 4.57
CA ARG A 71 -1.35 -3.73 5.38
C ARG A 71 -0.13 -4.07 6.23
N ALA A 72 1.10 -4.00 5.64
CA ALA A 72 2.34 -4.22 6.39
C ALA A 72 2.53 -3.16 7.49
N ALA A 73 2.33 -1.88 7.18
CA ALA A 73 2.40 -0.79 8.15
C ALA A 73 1.41 -1.00 9.29
N TYR A 74 0.17 -1.33 8.96
CA TYR A 74 -0.88 -1.56 9.94
C TYR A 74 -0.59 -2.75 10.86
N LEU A 75 -0.06 -3.87 10.32
CA LEU A 75 0.38 -5.00 11.15
C LEU A 75 1.53 -4.63 12.07
N CYS A 76 2.48 -3.82 11.61
CA CYS A 76 3.54 -3.30 12.48
C CYS A 76 2.96 -2.48 13.64
N GLU A 77 2.00 -1.59 13.37
CA GLU A 77 1.31 -0.79 14.39
C GLU A 77 0.58 -1.67 15.40
N LEU A 78 -0.22 -2.64 14.93
CA LEU A 78 -0.95 -3.59 15.79
C LEU A 78 -0.01 -4.40 16.70
N ARG A 79 1.22 -4.66 16.26
CA ARG A 79 2.24 -5.39 17.01
C ARG A 79 3.19 -4.48 17.80
N GLY A 80 2.83 -3.21 18.01
CA GLY A 80 3.55 -2.25 18.83
C GLY A 80 4.87 -1.73 18.22
N ALA A 81 5.02 -1.84 16.90
CA ALA A 81 6.16 -1.31 16.16
C ALA A 81 5.69 -0.26 15.13
N PRO A 82 5.32 0.96 15.55
CA PRO A 82 4.82 2.00 14.66
C PRO A 82 5.86 2.43 13.62
N THR A 83 5.39 2.73 12.43
CA THR A 83 6.22 3.10 11.29
C THR A 83 6.49 4.61 11.20
N GLU A 84 6.57 5.35 12.32
CA GLU A 84 6.71 6.80 12.33
C GLU A 84 7.69 7.29 11.25
N ALA A 85 7.16 8.03 10.28
CA ALA A 85 7.90 8.47 9.10
C ALA A 85 8.96 9.54 9.43
N GLU A 86 8.84 10.21 10.58
CA GLU A 86 9.68 11.36 10.95
C GLU A 86 11.09 10.98 11.44
N ASN A 87 11.29 9.76 11.95
CA ASN A 87 12.59 9.28 12.41
C ASN A 87 13.29 8.39 11.36
N ASN A 88 13.49 8.91 10.16
CA ASN A 88 13.99 8.18 8.99
C ASN A 88 15.50 7.89 8.99
N THR A 89 16.13 7.81 10.14
CA THR A 89 17.60 7.56 10.24
C THR A 89 17.99 6.07 10.22
N ALA A 90 17.04 5.15 10.06
CA ALA A 90 17.27 3.71 10.18
C ALA A 90 17.27 2.94 8.83
N MET A 91 17.55 3.62 7.70
CA MET A 91 17.75 2.94 6.40
C MET A 91 19.18 2.39 6.32
N THR A 92 19.33 1.21 5.69
CA THR A 92 20.67 0.64 5.51
C THR A 92 21.50 1.51 4.55
N PRO A 93 22.83 1.64 4.75
CA PRO A 93 23.69 2.38 3.81
C PRO A 93 23.55 1.88 2.37
N ALA A 94 23.40 0.58 2.18
CA ALA A 94 23.20 -0.03 0.86
C ALA A 94 21.93 0.48 0.16
N PHE A 95 20.82 0.61 0.92
CA PHE A 95 19.57 1.14 0.36
C PHE A 95 19.67 2.64 0.06
N LEU A 96 20.39 3.41 0.90
CA LEU A 96 20.65 4.83 0.62
C LEU A 96 21.45 5.02 -0.67
N MET A 97 22.50 4.22 -0.88
CA MET A 97 23.28 4.24 -2.13
C MET A 97 22.42 3.85 -3.34
N GLN A 98 21.53 2.88 -3.18
CA GLN A 98 20.59 2.50 -4.24
C GLN A 98 19.62 3.63 -4.59
N GLN A 99 19.12 4.37 -3.60
CA GLN A 99 18.26 5.53 -3.83
C GLN A 99 18.97 6.62 -4.63
N ILE A 100 20.25 6.89 -4.32
CA ILE A 100 21.08 7.87 -5.05
C ILE A 100 21.23 7.41 -6.50
N ALA A 101 21.66 6.16 -6.73
CA ALA A 101 21.82 5.62 -8.07
C ALA A 101 20.52 5.65 -8.90
N TRP A 102 19.38 5.37 -8.29
CA TRP A 102 18.09 5.48 -8.97
C TRP A 102 17.73 6.92 -9.33
N ARG A 103 18.02 7.88 -8.43
CA ARG A 103 17.76 9.30 -8.70
C ARG A 103 18.64 9.79 -9.86
N GLU A 104 19.92 9.46 -9.84
CA GLU A 104 20.86 9.77 -10.95
C GLU A 104 20.39 9.17 -12.27
N ALA A 105 20.01 7.88 -12.28
CA ALA A 105 19.51 7.22 -13.49
C ALA A 105 18.21 7.86 -14.03
N LEU A 106 17.33 8.32 -13.15
CA LEU A 106 16.10 9.01 -13.54
C LEU A 106 16.39 10.40 -14.13
N ASP A 107 17.33 11.13 -13.53
CA ASP A 107 17.71 12.48 -13.98
C ASP A 107 18.47 12.44 -15.31
N ASP A 108 19.32 11.43 -15.51
CA ASP A 108 20.14 11.25 -16.72
C ASP A 108 19.34 10.69 -17.92
N ALA A 109 18.14 10.14 -17.69
CA ALA A 109 17.31 9.56 -18.73
C ALA A 109 16.92 10.59 -19.80
N GLN A 110 17.18 10.28 -21.07
CA GLN A 110 16.90 11.12 -22.23
C GLN A 110 15.69 10.65 -23.04
N GLY A 111 15.12 9.49 -22.72
CA GLY A 111 13.96 8.92 -23.36
C GLY A 111 13.31 7.80 -22.54
N ALA A 112 12.09 7.41 -22.93
CA ALA A 112 11.36 6.35 -22.25
C ALA A 112 12.11 4.99 -22.23
N ALA A 113 12.91 4.71 -23.26
CA ALA A 113 13.72 3.48 -23.33
C ALA A 113 14.77 3.39 -22.22
N ASP A 114 15.31 4.54 -21.75
CA ASP A 114 16.32 4.59 -20.71
C ASP A 114 15.72 4.28 -19.34
N LEU A 115 14.40 4.43 -19.18
CA LEU A 115 13.68 4.16 -17.92
C LEU A 115 13.39 2.67 -17.70
N ALA A 116 13.30 1.86 -18.76
CA ALA A 116 12.92 0.45 -18.65
C ALA A 116 13.82 -0.39 -17.71
N PRO A 117 15.16 -0.27 -17.75
CA PRO A 117 16.03 -0.96 -16.78
C PRO A 117 15.80 -0.49 -15.35
N LEU A 118 15.54 0.80 -15.15
CA LEU A 118 15.29 1.39 -13.84
C LEU A 118 13.96 0.90 -13.27
N GLU A 119 12.89 0.85 -14.06
CA GLU A 119 11.59 0.27 -13.68
C GLU A 119 11.75 -1.18 -13.22
N GLN A 120 12.53 -1.97 -13.94
CA GLN A 120 12.77 -3.36 -13.58
C GLN A 120 13.48 -3.47 -12.22
N GLN A 121 14.48 -2.62 -11.96
CA GLN A 121 15.20 -2.59 -10.68
C GLN A 121 14.27 -2.17 -9.53
N VAL A 122 13.47 -1.14 -9.72
CA VAL A 122 12.50 -0.64 -8.73
C VAL A 122 11.48 -1.72 -8.40
N ARG A 123 10.92 -2.38 -9.41
CA ARG A 123 9.99 -3.50 -9.25
C ARG A 123 10.61 -4.65 -8.49
N ALA A 124 11.82 -5.07 -8.86
CA ALA A 124 12.53 -6.15 -8.19
C ALA A 124 12.80 -5.83 -6.71
N SER A 125 13.18 -4.59 -6.40
CA SER A 125 13.40 -4.12 -5.03
C SER A 125 12.09 -4.11 -4.22
N ARG A 126 10.97 -3.66 -4.82
CA ARG A 126 9.65 -3.71 -4.20
C ARG A 126 9.24 -5.13 -3.85
N ASP A 127 9.37 -6.05 -4.82
CA ASP A 127 9.00 -7.45 -4.63
C ASP A 127 9.85 -8.13 -3.54
N ALA A 128 11.15 -7.81 -3.48
CA ALA A 128 12.03 -8.29 -2.43
C ALA A 128 11.62 -7.78 -1.04
N ALA A 129 11.29 -6.50 -0.93
CA ALA A 129 10.84 -5.90 0.32
C ALA A 129 9.49 -6.47 0.79
N LEU A 130 8.55 -6.73 -0.13
CA LEU A 130 7.26 -7.38 0.18
C LEU A 130 7.46 -8.82 0.67
N ARG A 131 8.33 -9.59 0.03
CA ARG A 131 8.66 -10.96 0.50
C ARG A 131 9.31 -10.94 1.89
N ASP A 132 10.19 -9.97 2.16
CA ASP A 132 10.80 -9.84 3.48
C ASP A 132 9.78 -9.41 4.55
N CYS A 133 8.79 -8.55 4.21
CA CYS A 133 7.65 -8.25 5.07
C CYS A 133 6.85 -9.52 5.42
N ALA A 134 6.50 -10.34 4.42
CA ALA A 134 5.77 -11.59 4.62
C ALA A 134 6.51 -12.52 5.60
N ARG A 135 7.80 -12.77 5.33
CA ARG A 135 8.62 -13.63 6.19
C ARG A 135 8.72 -13.09 7.62
N ARG A 136 8.98 -11.79 7.80
CA ARG A 136 9.13 -11.19 9.13
C ARG A 136 7.83 -11.17 9.91
N LEU A 137 6.74 -10.77 9.26
CA LEU A 137 5.45 -10.63 9.93
C LEU A 137 4.77 -11.98 10.16
N ASP A 138 4.78 -12.89 9.18
CA ASP A 138 3.98 -14.10 9.23
C ASP A 138 4.72 -15.31 9.79
N GLU A 139 6.07 -15.37 9.63
CA GLU A 139 6.86 -16.53 10.05
C GLU A 139 7.71 -16.24 11.30
N GLN A 140 8.30 -15.02 11.39
CA GLN A 140 9.25 -14.67 12.43
C GLN A 140 8.65 -13.86 13.58
N ASN A 141 7.44 -13.31 13.39
CA ASN A 141 6.80 -12.36 14.31
C ASN A 141 7.71 -11.16 14.66
N ASP A 142 8.54 -10.72 13.68
CA ASP A 142 9.52 -9.65 13.81
C ASP A 142 8.95 -8.33 13.23
N ALA A 143 8.01 -7.71 13.93
CA ALA A 143 7.45 -6.43 13.52
C ALA A 143 8.49 -5.29 13.48
N PRO A 144 9.44 -5.15 14.44
CA PRO A 144 10.50 -4.15 14.36
C PRO A 144 11.39 -4.30 13.12
N GLY A 145 11.71 -5.54 12.72
CA GLY A 145 12.44 -5.81 11.48
C GLY A 145 11.64 -5.47 10.23
N ALA A 146 10.33 -5.74 10.24
CA ALA A 146 9.43 -5.42 9.13
C ALA A 146 9.28 -3.91 8.90
N VAL A 147 9.33 -3.08 9.96
CA VAL A 147 9.27 -1.60 9.84
C VAL A 147 10.31 -1.05 8.87
N ARG A 148 11.52 -1.63 8.84
CA ARG A 148 12.57 -1.20 7.88
C ARG A 148 12.13 -1.43 6.44
N GLN A 149 11.49 -2.55 6.17
CA GLN A 149 10.97 -2.88 4.83
C GLN A 149 9.78 -2.00 4.46
N VAL A 150 8.89 -1.72 5.41
CA VAL A 150 7.78 -0.79 5.21
C VAL A 150 8.30 0.61 4.81
N ARG A 151 9.33 1.11 5.47
CA ARG A 151 9.96 2.40 5.11
C ARG A 151 10.60 2.35 3.72
N ALA A 152 11.30 1.26 3.39
CA ALA A 152 11.84 1.07 2.05
C ALA A 152 10.72 1.08 0.99
N LEU A 153 9.61 0.38 1.23
CA LEU A 153 8.45 0.36 0.36
C LEU A 153 7.80 1.75 0.21
N MET A 154 7.73 2.55 1.28
CA MET A 154 7.23 3.93 1.20
C MET A 154 8.08 4.80 0.28
N PHE A 155 9.40 4.65 0.36
CA PHE A 155 10.31 5.34 -0.57
C PHE A 155 10.10 4.84 -2.01
N ILE A 156 10.10 3.52 -2.20
CA ILE A 156 9.92 2.89 -3.52
C ILE A 156 8.61 3.36 -4.17
N GLN A 157 7.52 3.44 -3.40
CA GLN A 157 6.23 3.92 -3.92
C GLN A 157 6.28 5.38 -4.39
N ARG A 158 7.00 6.25 -3.66
CA ARG A 158 7.19 7.65 -4.08
C ARG A 158 8.06 7.74 -5.33
N PHE A 159 9.14 6.98 -5.36
CA PHE A 159 10.04 6.95 -6.50
C PHE A 159 9.37 6.38 -7.77
N ASP A 160 8.52 5.36 -7.62
CA ASP A 160 7.72 4.78 -8.70
C ASP A 160 6.76 5.82 -9.30
N ALA A 161 6.19 6.70 -8.49
CA ALA A 161 5.38 7.82 -8.97
C ALA A 161 6.20 8.86 -9.75
N ASP A 162 7.41 9.19 -9.28
CA ASP A 162 8.33 10.09 -10.01
C ASP A 162 8.74 9.47 -11.35
N LEU A 163 9.02 8.17 -11.36
CA LEU A 163 9.38 7.41 -12.56
C LEU A 163 8.23 7.41 -13.58
N GLN A 164 7.02 7.14 -13.13
CA GLN A 164 5.83 7.18 -13.99
C GLN A 164 5.60 8.57 -14.58
N ALA A 165 5.72 9.63 -13.77
CA ALA A 165 5.58 11.00 -14.24
C ALA A 165 6.64 11.35 -15.32
N ARG A 166 7.87 10.84 -15.17
CA ARG A 166 8.94 11.02 -16.18
C ARG A 166 8.62 10.28 -17.48
N GLN A 167 8.09 9.07 -17.37
CA GLN A 167 7.67 8.27 -18.52
C GLN A 167 6.55 8.98 -19.30
N ASP A 168 5.49 9.41 -18.60
CA ASP A 168 4.36 10.13 -19.19
C ASP A 168 4.83 11.41 -19.92
N TRP A 169 5.81 12.11 -19.34
CA TRP A 169 6.41 13.30 -19.96
C TRP A 169 7.13 12.96 -21.28
N PHE A 170 7.92 11.87 -21.32
CA PHE A 170 8.59 11.45 -22.57
C PHE A 170 7.59 11.02 -23.64
N GLU A 171 6.51 10.32 -23.26
CA GLU A 171 5.46 9.89 -24.17
C GLU A 171 4.72 11.09 -24.79
N ALA A 172 4.38 12.10 -23.99
CA ALA A 172 3.77 13.33 -24.46
C ALA A 172 4.66 14.07 -25.47
N GLN A 173 5.95 14.19 -25.19
CA GLN A 173 6.94 14.80 -26.10
C GLN A 173 7.06 14.06 -27.44
N GLN A 174 6.94 12.74 -27.43
CA GLN A 174 6.97 11.94 -28.67
C GLN A 174 5.71 12.14 -29.50
N GLN A 175 4.56 12.24 -28.87
CA GLN A 175 3.28 12.49 -29.56
C GLN A 175 3.27 13.87 -30.21
N GLU A 176 3.76 14.91 -29.55
CA GLU A 176 3.89 16.26 -30.12
C GLU A 176 4.79 16.28 -31.37
N LYS A 177 5.90 15.54 -31.36
CA LYS A 177 6.82 15.45 -32.50
C LYS A 177 6.27 14.66 -33.69
N GLN A 178 5.31 13.73 -33.45
CA GLN A 178 4.70 12.92 -34.50
C GLN A 178 3.42 13.53 -35.07
N GLY A 179 2.82 14.51 -34.36
CA GLY A 179 1.60 15.22 -34.79
C GLY A 179 1.88 16.47 -35.63
N LEU A 180 3.14 16.79 -35.87
CA LEU A 180 3.63 17.84 -36.78
C LEU A 180 4.10 17.22 -38.10
#